data_1367cfd615922ad615ec6bad14c1e02a
#
_entry.id   1367cfd615922ad615ec6bad14c1e02a
#
_cell.length_a   1.000
_cell.length_b   1.000
_cell.length_c   1.000
_cell.angle_alpha   90.00
_cell.angle_beta   90.00
_cell.angle_gamma   90.00
#
_symmetry.space_group_name_H-M   'P 1'
#
loop_
_entity.id
_entity.type
_entity.pdbx_description
1 polymer ?
#
loop_
_entity_poly.entity_id
_entity_poly.type
_entity_poly.pdbx_seq_one_letter_code
_entity_poly.pdbx_strand_id
1 'polypeptide(L)'
;MNTKPGVFLECEERTKRNLEALKRSLRTKLGDSFDTLIGDQACVYVTGSMGRLEMGVKSDLDAYTVRFDGSGEDSSSLEEAVRHANKEVGLPPLDSNGKYVKTVSASSLLDLLGSPRDDSEGVLTKRMLLVLESRVLLGQSAYDKLVGQVIDAYWQNDDLHPKGYQPFVLVNDIIRYWRIPNCQ
;
A
#
# COMPACT_ATOMS: atom_id res chain seq x y z
N MET A 1 -1.94 -33.61 -23.12
CA MET A 1 -0.79 -33.21 -22.29
C MET A 1 -1.32 -32.30 -21.19
N ASN A 2 -1.40 -32.77 -19.95
CA ASN A 2 -1.78 -31.96 -18.79
C ASN A 2 -0.54 -31.17 -18.40
N THR A 3 -0.34 -29.99 -18.95
CA THR A 3 0.62 -29.03 -18.43
C THR A 3 0.09 -28.53 -17.08
N LYS A 4 0.76 -28.90 -15.97
CA LYS A 4 0.49 -28.27 -14.68
C LYS A 4 0.53 -26.76 -14.87
N PRO A 5 -0.44 -26.01 -14.34
CA PRO A 5 -0.34 -24.55 -14.34
C PRO A 5 1.04 -24.17 -13.80
N GLY A 6 1.72 -23.26 -14.48
CA GLY A 6 3.03 -22.81 -14.01
C GLY A 6 2.90 -22.20 -12.62
N VAL A 7 3.95 -22.28 -11.79
CA VAL A 7 3.99 -21.76 -10.42
C VAL A 7 3.43 -20.34 -10.32
N PHE A 8 3.65 -19.51 -11.32
CA PHE A 8 3.13 -18.12 -11.38
C PHE A 8 1.60 -18.07 -11.41
N LEU A 9 0.93 -18.95 -12.19
CA LEU A 9 -0.54 -19.00 -12.21
C LEU A 9 -1.11 -19.43 -10.87
N GLU A 10 -0.46 -20.37 -10.19
CA GLU A 10 -0.88 -20.80 -8.86
C GLU A 10 -0.74 -19.68 -7.83
N CYS A 11 0.35 -18.89 -7.89
CA CYS A 11 0.56 -17.73 -7.04
C CYS A 11 -0.48 -16.64 -7.30
N GLU A 12 -0.76 -16.34 -8.58
CA GLU A 12 -1.75 -15.36 -8.98
C GLU A 12 -3.15 -15.73 -8.49
N GLU A 13 -3.59 -16.96 -8.72
CA GLU A 13 -4.90 -17.45 -8.27
C GLU A 13 -5.02 -17.45 -6.75
N ARG A 14 -3.97 -17.87 -6.04
CA ARG A 14 -3.92 -17.82 -4.58
C ARG A 14 -4.06 -16.38 -4.10
N THR A 15 -3.31 -15.46 -4.68
CA THR A 15 -3.34 -14.06 -4.31
C THR A 15 -4.72 -13.45 -4.53
N LYS A 16 -5.33 -13.69 -5.67
CA LYS A 16 -6.70 -13.23 -5.97
C LYS A 16 -7.71 -13.74 -4.95
N ARG A 17 -7.65 -15.04 -4.60
CA ARG A 17 -8.53 -15.60 -3.56
C ARG A 17 -8.35 -14.92 -2.20
N ASN A 18 -7.09 -14.72 -1.79
CA ASN A 18 -6.79 -14.09 -0.51
C ASN A 18 -7.21 -12.61 -0.49
N LEU A 19 -7.00 -11.87 -1.59
CA LEU A 19 -7.47 -10.49 -1.73
C LEU A 19 -9.00 -10.37 -1.54
N GLU A 20 -9.76 -11.24 -2.20
CA GLU A 20 -11.22 -11.22 -2.07
C GLU A 20 -11.69 -11.68 -0.67
N ALA A 21 -10.98 -12.61 -0.05
CA ALA A 21 -11.26 -13.02 1.33
C ALA A 21 -10.98 -11.88 2.32
N LEU A 22 -9.84 -11.18 2.18
CA LEU A 22 -9.50 -10.02 2.99
C LEU A 22 -10.52 -8.89 2.84
N LYS A 23 -10.91 -8.55 1.60
CA LYS A 23 -11.94 -7.52 1.35
C LYS A 23 -13.26 -7.85 2.04
N ARG A 24 -13.71 -9.08 1.96
CA ARG A 24 -14.95 -9.52 2.63
C ARG A 24 -14.83 -9.43 4.13
N SER A 25 -13.75 -9.97 4.71
CA SER A 25 -13.53 -9.94 6.15
C SER A 25 -13.46 -8.51 6.70
N LEU A 26 -12.71 -7.63 6.02
CA LEU A 26 -12.63 -6.22 6.39
C LEU A 26 -13.99 -5.53 6.37
N ARG A 27 -14.77 -5.71 5.30
CA ARG A 27 -16.12 -5.12 5.20
C ARG A 27 -17.05 -5.66 6.30
N THR A 28 -17.01 -6.96 6.58
CA THR A 28 -17.79 -7.56 7.65
C THR A 28 -17.40 -7.02 9.02
N LYS A 29 -16.09 -6.91 9.30
CA LYS A 29 -15.59 -6.41 10.59
C LYS A 29 -15.92 -4.93 10.79
N LEU A 30 -15.85 -4.10 9.75
CA LEU A 30 -16.20 -2.67 9.83
C LEU A 30 -17.70 -2.42 9.89
N GLY A 31 -18.52 -3.30 9.28
CA GLY A 31 -19.97 -3.21 9.32
C GLY A 31 -20.50 -1.81 8.99
N ASP A 32 -21.40 -1.29 9.84
CA ASP A 32 -22.02 0.04 9.68
C ASP A 32 -21.02 1.21 9.77
N SER A 33 -19.85 0.97 10.38
CA SER A 33 -18.80 1.99 10.49
C SER A 33 -17.96 2.13 9.20
N PHE A 34 -18.20 1.28 8.19
CA PHE A 34 -17.41 1.26 6.96
C PHE A 34 -17.39 2.62 6.26
N ASP A 35 -18.56 3.21 6.02
CA ASP A 35 -18.67 4.47 5.27
C ASP A 35 -18.06 5.65 6.07
N THR A 36 -18.18 5.63 7.39
CA THR A 36 -17.60 6.66 8.27
C THR A 36 -16.08 6.55 8.34
N LEU A 37 -15.54 5.33 8.43
CA LEU A 37 -14.11 5.11 8.61
C LEU A 37 -13.33 5.15 7.29
N ILE A 38 -13.93 4.75 6.20
CA ILE A 38 -13.30 4.69 4.89
C ILE A 38 -13.71 5.89 4.03
N GLY A 39 -14.95 5.93 3.54
CA GLY A 39 -15.44 7.00 2.67
C GLY A 39 -14.41 7.48 1.65
N ASP A 40 -14.23 8.81 1.57
CA ASP A 40 -13.19 9.47 0.77
C ASP A 40 -11.96 9.87 1.60
N GLN A 41 -11.92 9.49 2.89
CA GLN A 41 -10.92 9.96 3.84
C GLN A 41 -9.84 8.92 4.17
N ALA A 42 -10.09 7.64 3.86
CA ALA A 42 -9.14 6.58 4.15
C ALA A 42 -9.11 5.50 3.06
N CYS A 43 -7.97 4.85 2.92
CA CYS A 43 -7.82 3.65 2.11
C CYS A 43 -6.97 2.61 2.83
N VAL A 44 -7.22 1.35 2.49
CA VAL A 44 -6.36 0.21 2.85
C VAL A 44 -5.87 -0.42 1.56
N TYR A 45 -4.57 -0.59 1.43
CA TYR A 45 -3.96 -1.25 0.28
C TYR A 45 -2.87 -2.23 0.71
N VAL A 46 -2.56 -3.17 -0.15
CA VAL A 46 -1.49 -4.16 0.03
C VAL A 46 -0.35 -3.90 -0.92
N THR A 47 0.84 -4.35 -0.54
CA THR A 47 2.07 -4.23 -1.33
C THR A 47 2.80 -5.57 -1.42
N GLY A 48 4.03 -5.55 -1.86
CA GLY A 48 4.89 -6.73 -1.91
C GLY A 48 4.31 -7.84 -2.80
N SER A 49 4.46 -9.08 -2.36
CA SER A 49 4.01 -10.25 -3.12
C SER A 49 2.50 -10.25 -3.38
N MET A 50 1.69 -9.71 -2.45
CA MET A 50 0.24 -9.60 -2.63
C MET A 50 -0.11 -8.49 -3.64
N GLY A 51 0.56 -7.37 -3.60
CA GLY A 51 0.38 -6.27 -4.55
C GLY A 51 0.74 -6.69 -5.98
N ARG A 52 1.81 -7.47 -6.15
CA ARG A 52 2.28 -7.98 -7.45
C ARG A 52 1.55 -9.24 -7.95
N LEU A 53 0.60 -9.79 -7.17
CA LEU A 53 -0.09 -11.08 -7.45
C LEU A 53 0.85 -12.30 -7.45
N GLU A 54 1.87 -12.30 -6.62
CA GLU A 54 2.93 -13.33 -6.56
C GLU A 54 2.98 -14.06 -5.22
N MET A 55 1.90 -14.02 -4.44
CA MET A 55 1.88 -14.56 -3.09
C MET A 55 2.17 -16.07 -3.05
N GLY A 56 3.27 -16.43 -2.40
CA GLY A 56 3.61 -17.81 -2.08
C GLY A 56 2.79 -18.37 -0.90
N VAL A 57 3.01 -19.64 -0.56
CA VAL A 57 2.31 -20.31 0.55
C VAL A 57 2.65 -19.69 1.91
N LYS A 58 3.87 -19.17 2.05
CA LYS A 58 4.40 -18.61 3.30
C LYS A 58 4.48 -17.08 3.28
N SER A 59 3.99 -16.44 2.22
CA SER A 59 3.99 -14.98 2.13
C SER A 59 3.08 -14.38 3.21
N ASP A 60 3.57 -13.38 3.88
CA ASP A 60 2.85 -12.55 4.84
C ASP A 60 2.03 -11.45 4.15
N LEU A 61 1.34 -10.66 4.95
CA LEU A 61 0.52 -9.55 4.51
C LEU A 61 1.25 -8.23 4.80
N ASP A 62 1.67 -7.55 3.73
CA ASP A 62 2.14 -6.17 3.80
C ASP A 62 0.96 -5.24 3.45
N ALA A 63 0.29 -4.71 4.47
CA ALA A 63 -0.85 -3.82 4.30
C ALA A 63 -0.60 -2.45 4.91
N TYR A 64 -1.03 -1.41 4.22
CA TYR A 64 -0.98 -0.03 4.68
C TYR A 64 -2.37 0.54 4.79
N THR A 65 -2.61 1.27 5.88
CA THR A 65 -3.78 2.11 6.07
C THR A 65 -3.35 3.57 5.95
N VAL A 66 -4.00 4.34 5.08
CA VAL A 66 -3.70 5.76 4.89
C VAL A 66 -4.95 6.57 5.11
N ARG A 67 -4.81 7.69 5.84
CA ARG A 67 -5.89 8.66 6.11
C ARG A 67 -5.51 10.06 5.66
N PHE A 68 -6.50 10.81 5.18
CA PHE A 68 -6.35 12.21 4.76
C PHE A 68 -6.64 13.21 5.87
N ASP A 69 -7.47 12.83 6.83
CA ASP A 69 -7.94 13.70 7.92
C ASP A 69 -7.02 13.74 9.15
N GLY A 70 -5.99 12.89 9.17
CA GLY A 70 -5.02 12.85 10.27
C GLY A 70 -5.59 12.43 11.63
N SER A 71 -6.84 12.01 11.72
CA SER A 71 -7.50 11.66 12.97
C SER A 71 -6.99 10.34 13.54
N GLY A 72 -6.35 10.41 14.72
CA GLY A 72 -5.73 9.24 15.35
C GLY A 72 -6.72 8.25 15.97
N GLU A 73 -7.93 8.67 16.38
CA GLU A 73 -8.86 7.81 17.12
C GLU A 73 -9.46 6.69 16.25
N ASP A 74 -9.76 6.97 14.99
CA ASP A 74 -10.31 5.97 14.06
C ASP A 74 -9.24 5.03 13.48
N SER A 75 -7.97 5.37 13.64
CA SER A 75 -6.85 4.57 13.10
C SER A 75 -6.76 3.20 13.74
N SER A 76 -7.01 3.12 15.05
CA SER A 76 -6.95 1.85 15.80
C SER A 76 -8.01 0.84 15.33
N SER A 77 -9.18 1.32 14.96
CA SER A 77 -10.28 0.47 14.45
C SER A 77 -9.95 -0.15 13.09
N LEU A 78 -9.32 0.63 12.20
CA LEU A 78 -8.87 0.12 10.89
C LEU A 78 -7.72 -0.87 11.04
N GLU A 79 -6.74 -0.55 11.90
CA GLU A 79 -5.62 -1.46 12.20
C GLU A 79 -6.11 -2.78 12.80
N GLU A 80 -7.06 -2.73 13.74
CA GLU A 80 -7.68 -3.92 14.32
C GLU A 80 -8.43 -4.74 13.26
N ALA A 81 -9.16 -4.07 12.36
CA ALA A 81 -9.87 -4.74 11.28
C ALA A 81 -8.90 -5.48 10.33
N VAL A 82 -7.76 -4.87 9.99
CA VAL A 82 -6.72 -5.51 9.19
C VAL A 82 -6.13 -6.73 9.91
N ARG A 83 -5.82 -6.62 11.20
CA ARG A 83 -5.31 -7.74 12.00
C ARG A 83 -6.32 -8.88 12.09
N HIS A 84 -7.59 -8.55 12.29
CA HIS A 84 -8.69 -9.52 12.32
C HIS A 84 -8.79 -10.24 10.97
N ALA A 85 -8.82 -9.50 9.86
CA ALA A 85 -8.94 -10.07 8.52
C ALA A 85 -7.75 -10.99 8.19
N ASN A 86 -6.52 -10.59 8.54
CA ASN A 86 -5.34 -11.43 8.37
C ASN A 86 -5.48 -12.79 9.06
N LYS A 87 -5.94 -12.76 10.32
CA LYS A 87 -6.16 -13.98 11.12
C LYS A 87 -7.29 -14.85 10.56
N GLU A 88 -8.42 -14.23 10.16
CA GLU A 88 -9.58 -14.94 9.63
C GLU A 88 -9.27 -15.64 8.30
N VAL A 89 -8.49 -14.99 7.43
CA VAL A 89 -8.05 -15.58 6.15
C VAL A 89 -6.98 -16.66 6.34
N GLY A 90 -6.36 -16.73 7.54
CA GLY A 90 -5.35 -17.73 7.85
C GLY A 90 -3.99 -17.44 7.24
N LEU A 91 -3.68 -16.17 7.02
CA LEU A 91 -2.34 -15.74 6.56
C LEU A 91 -1.33 -15.81 7.71
N PRO A 92 -0.02 -15.85 7.41
CA PRO A 92 1.01 -15.77 8.43
C PRO A 92 0.79 -14.57 9.36
N PRO A 93 1.21 -14.68 10.64
CA PRO A 93 1.09 -13.57 11.58
C PRO A 93 1.77 -12.32 11.02
N LEU A 94 1.11 -11.17 11.19
CA LEU A 94 1.72 -9.88 10.89
C LEU A 94 2.95 -9.69 11.78
N ASP A 95 3.98 -9.01 11.26
CA ASP A 95 5.20 -8.74 12.01
C ASP A 95 4.87 -8.19 13.41
N SER A 96 5.58 -8.72 14.42
CA SER A 96 5.35 -8.40 15.84
C SER A 96 5.45 -6.91 16.16
N ASN A 97 6.20 -6.16 15.35
CA ASN A 97 6.35 -4.72 15.50
C ASN A 97 5.20 -3.91 14.85
N GLY A 98 4.28 -4.58 14.13
CA GLY A 98 3.13 -3.92 13.48
C GLY A 98 3.52 -2.84 12.48
N LYS A 99 4.76 -2.87 11.96
CA LYS A 99 5.34 -1.84 11.11
C LYS A 99 4.51 -1.56 9.86
N TYR A 100 3.88 -2.60 9.33
CA TYR A 100 3.10 -2.54 8.08
C TYR A 100 1.59 -2.38 8.28
N VAL A 101 1.10 -2.26 9.52
CA VAL A 101 -0.34 -2.10 9.81
C VAL A 101 -0.66 -0.72 10.37
N LYS A 102 0.37 0.06 10.74
CA LYS A 102 0.17 1.41 11.29
C LYS A 102 -0.45 2.33 10.25
N THR A 103 -1.43 3.08 10.70
CA THR A 103 -2.05 4.12 9.89
C THR A 103 -1.06 5.25 9.66
N VAL A 104 -0.96 5.69 8.42
CA VAL A 104 -0.07 6.74 7.94
C VAL A 104 -0.93 7.91 7.46
N SER A 105 -0.53 9.14 7.77
CA SER A 105 -1.15 10.33 7.16
C SER A 105 -0.76 10.42 5.69
N ALA A 106 -1.71 10.78 4.83
CA ALA A 106 -1.45 11.00 3.41
C ALA A 106 -0.38 12.10 3.21
N SER A 107 -0.41 13.18 4.01
CA SER A 107 0.58 14.25 3.94
C SER A 107 1.99 13.76 4.25
N SER A 108 2.15 12.83 5.19
CA SER A 108 3.47 12.34 5.58
C SER A 108 4.22 11.61 4.45
N LEU A 109 3.50 11.14 3.42
CA LEU A 109 4.12 10.56 2.23
C LEU A 109 4.73 11.62 1.30
N LEU A 110 4.35 12.89 1.45
CA LEU A 110 4.71 14.01 0.58
C LEU A 110 5.67 15.01 1.24
N ASP A 111 5.60 15.14 2.58
CA ASP A 111 6.17 16.26 3.35
C ASP A 111 7.66 16.53 3.11
N LEU A 112 8.45 15.55 2.75
CA LEU A 112 9.90 15.69 2.58
C LEU A 112 10.38 15.24 1.20
N LEU A 113 9.48 15.13 0.24
CA LEU A 113 9.79 14.62 -1.09
C LEU A 113 10.94 15.40 -1.73
N GLY A 114 11.97 14.70 -2.15
CA GLY A 114 13.16 15.28 -2.79
C GLY A 114 14.16 15.93 -1.82
N SER A 115 13.89 15.95 -0.50
CA SER A 115 14.84 16.46 0.48
C SER A 115 15.87 15.41 0.91
N PRO A 116 17.02 15.83 1.51
CA PRO A 116 17.98 14.89 2.08
C PRO A 116 17.44 14.03 3.23
N ARG A 117 16.31 14.43 3.82
CA ARG A 117 15.63 13.71 4.91
C ARG A 117 14.43 12.88 4.46
N ASP A 118 14.23 12.77 3.17
CA ASP A 118 13.09 12.13 2.54
C ASP A 118 12.85 10.67 2.99
N ASP A 119 13.90 9.98 3.42
CA ASP A 119 13.82 8.58 3.86
C ASP A 119 13.92 8.42 5.40
N SER A 120 13.72 9.48 6.17
CA SER A 120 13.93 9.46 7.63
C SER A 120 13.05 8.46 8.39
N GLU A 121 11.92 8.01 7.83
CA GLU A 121 11.02 7.01 8.42
C GLU A 121 10.59 5.93 7.41
N GLY A 122 11.42 5.66 6.42
CA GLY A 122 11.10 4.76 5.32
C GLY A 122 9.98 5.33 4.42
N VAL A 123 9.84 6.65 4.35
CA VAL A 123 8.78 7.30 3.56
C VAL A 123 9.01 7.08 2.08
N LEU A 124 10.25 7.14 1.61
CA LEU A 124 10.61 6.79 0.23
C LEU A 124 10.16 5.37 -0.12
N THR A 125 10.47 4.40 0.75
CA THR A 125 10.04 3.02 0.55
C THR A 125 8.52 2.89 0.48
N LYS A 126 7.79 3.56 1.38
CA LYS A 126 6.32 3.55 1.38
C LYS A 126 5.75 4.15 0.09
N ARG A 127 6.31 5.27 -0.41
CA ARG A 127 5.90 5.86 -1.70
C ARG A 127 6.16 4.94 -2.88
N MET A 128 7.34 4.33 -2.95
CA MET A 128 7.69 3.44 -4.05
C MET A 128 6.84 2.17 -4.03
N LEU A 129 6.58 1.59 -2.85
CA LEU A 129 5.65 0.47 -2.70
C LEU A 129 4.22 0.85 -3.15
N LEU A 130 3.76 2.06 -2.80
CA LEU A 130 2.45 2.56 -3.24
C LEU A 130 2.38 2.67 -4.76
N VAL A 131 3.36 3.31 -5.38
CA VAL A 131 3.31 3.61 -6.83
C VAL A 131 3.60 2.38 -7.68
N LEU A 132 4.52 1.52 -7.26
CA LEU A 132 5.03 0.43 -8.09
C LEU A 132 4.37 -0.93 -7.83
N GLU A 133 3.92 -1.19 -6.59
CA GLU A 133 3.60 -2.54 -6.16
C GLU A 133 2.29 -2.65 -5.37
N SER A 134 1.43 -1.64 -5.36
CA SER A 134 0.25 -1.68 -4.50
C SER A 134 -1.04 -2.11 -5.20
N ARG A 135 -1.97 -2.62 -4.39
CA ARG A 135 -3.36 -2.91 -4.77
C ARG A 135 -4.30 -2.50 -3.65
N VAL A 136 -5.36 -1.80 -4.02
CA VAL A 136 -6.38 -1.38 -3.05
C VAL A 136 -7.19 -2.57 -2.54
N LEU A 137 -7.43 -2.57 -1.22
CA LEU A 137 -8.40 -3.44 -0.55
C LEU A 137 -9.71 -2.70 -0.28
N LEU A 138 -9.62 -1.51 0.32
CA LEU A 138 -10.77 -0.66 0.66
C LEU A 138 -10.47 0.79 0.31
N GLY A 139 -11.53 1.59 0.05
CA GLY A 139 -11.40 3.03 -0.18
C GLY A 139 -10.80 3.37 -1.54
N GLN A 140 -11.39 2.87 -2.63
CA GLN A 140 -10.88 3.09 -3.99
C GLN A 140 -10.69 4.57 -4.31
N SER A 141 -11.68 5.42 -4.00
CA SER A 141 -11.61 6.86 -4.27
C SER A 141 -10.44 7.53 -3.52
N ALA A 142 -10.29 7.23 -2.22
CA ALA A 142 -9.17 7.72 -1.43
C ALA A 142 -7.82 7.18 -1.91
N TYR A 143 -7.77 5.92 -2.35
CA TYR A 143 -6.56 5.33 -2.92
C TYR A 143 -6.16 6.02 -4.23
N ASP A 144 -7.08 6.22 -5.15
CA ASP A 144 -6.82 6.88 -6.44
C ASP A 144 -6.37 8.33 -6.23
N LYS A 145 -7.01 9.05 -5.28
CA LYS A 145 -6.60 10.38 -4.85
C LYS A 145 -5.16 10.38 -4.30
N LEU A 146 -4.83 9.40 -3.45
CA LEU A 146 -3.49 9.28 -2.86
C LEU A 146 -2.42 9.05 -3.93
N VAL A 147 -2.65 8.09 -4.82
CA VAL A 147 -1.72 7.80 -5.93
C VAL A 147 -1.55 9.02 -6.82
N GLY A 148 -2.65 9.71 -7.17
CA GLY A 148 -2.62 10.96 -7.93
C GLY A 148 -1.76 12.01 -7.26
N GLN A 149 -2.00 12.30 -5.98
CA GLN A 149 -1.22 13.30 -5.22
C GLN A 149 0.27 12.97 -5.17
N VAL A 150 0.63 11.70 -4.99
CA VAL A 150 2.04 11.29 -4.99
C VAL A 150 2.66 11.47 -6.37
N ILE A 151 1.97 11.11 -7.44
CA ILE A 151 2.46 11.30 -8.81
C ILE A 151 2.59 12.81 -9.11
N ASP A 152 1.56 13.60 -8.84
CA ASP A 152 1.56 15.05 -9.08
C ASP A 152 2.69 15.75 -8.33
N ALA A 153 3.02 15.29 -7.11
CA ALA A 153 4.13 15.84 -6.34
C ALA A 153 5.49 15.66 -7.03
N TYR A 154 5.68 14.61 -7.83
CA TYR A 154 6.89 14.44 -8.64
C TYR A 154 6.90 15.32 -9.89
N TRP A 155 5.75 15.86 -10.31
CA TRP A 155 5.59 16.72 -11.48
C TRP A 155 5.47 18.22 -11.14
N GLN A 156 5.70 18.63 -9.90
CA GLN A 156 5.48 20.00 -9.39
C GLN A 156 6.13 21.12 -10.24
N ASN A 157 7.14 20.83 -11.02
CA ASN A 157 7.86 21.83 -11.81
C ASN A 157 7.67 21.65 -13.32
N ASP A 158 6.70 20.84 -13.76
CA ASP A 158 6.44 20.59 -15.20
C ASP A 158 6.11 21.88 -15.95
N ASP A 159 5.31 22.75 -15.36
CA ASP A 159 4.92 24.07 -15.94
C ASP A 159 6.12 24.98 -16.23
N LEU A 160 7.23 24.83 -15.50
CA LEU A 160 8.44 25.61 -15.68
C LEU A 160 9.32 25.07 -16.83
N HIS A 161 9.07 23.83 -17.26
CA HIS A 161 9.88 23.12 -18.27
C HIS A 161 9.00 22.38 -19.29
N PRO A 162 8.13 23.10 -20.06
CA PRO A 162 7.07 22.48 -20.88
C PRO A 162 7.58 21.60 -22.03
N LYS A 163 8.88 21.62 -22.33
CA LYS A 163 9.48 20.77 -23.38
C LYS A 163 10.55 19.89 -22.77
N GLY A 164 10.22 18.60 -22.60
CA GLY A 164 11.18 17.60 -22.18
C GLY A 164 11.43 17.56 -20.68
N TYR A 165 10.46 18.02 -19.85
CA TYR A 165 10.53 17.82 -18.41
C TYR A 165 10.70 16.33 -18.09
N GLN A 166 11.64 16.04 -17.23
CA GLN A 166 11.83 14.70 -16.68
C GLN A 166 11.83 14.81 -15.16
N PRO A 167 11.00 14.03 -14.47
CA PRO A 167 10.92 14.06 -13.00
C PRO A 167 12.16 13.35 -12.41
N PHE A 168 13.30 14.02 -12.41
CA PHE A 168 14.57 13.44 -11.92
C PHE A 168 14.48 12.92 -10.49
N VAL A 169 13.66 13.56 -9.65
CA VAL A 169 13.43 13.10 -8.26
C VAL A 169 12.80 11.71 -8.28
N LEU A 170 11.76 11.48 -9.11
CA LEU A 170 11.12 10.16 -9.26
C LEU A 170 12.12 9.12 -9.78
N VAL A 171 12.88 9.46 -10.83
CA VAL A 171 13.90 8.55 -11.38
C VAL A 171 14.93 8.18 -10.32
N ASN A 172 15.41 9.15 -9.56
CA ASN A 172 16.35 8.93 -8.46
C ASN A 172 15.74 8.05 -7.35
N ASP A 173 14.48 8.30 -6.98
CA ASP A 173 13.79 7.52 -5.96
C ASP A 173 13.57 6.07 -6.39
N ILE A 174 13.22 5.82 -7.65
CA ILE A 174 13.15 4.46 -8.21
C ILE A 174 14.51 3.77 -8.12
N ILE A 175 15.59 4.45 -8.52
CA ILE A 175 16.96 3.90 -8.45
C ILE A 175 17.35 3.60 -6.99
N ARG A 176 17.06 4.51 -6.06
CA ARG A 176 17.32 4.32 -4.62
C ARG A 176 16.55 3.13 -4.08
N TYR A 177 15.25 3.03 -4.40
CA TYR A 177 14.39 1.92 -3.99
C TYR A 177 14.95 0.57 -4.44
N TRP A 178 15.39 0.44 -5.69
CA TRP A 178 16.01 -0.80 -6.19
C TRP A 178 17.38 -1.11 -5.58
N ARG A 179 18.06 -0.12 -5.01
CA ARG A 179 19.35 -0.30 -4.32
C ARG A 179 19.22 -0.62 -2.84
N ILE A 180 18.05 -0.40 -2.24
CA ILE A 180 17.80 -0.83 -0.87
C ILE A 180 17.91 -2.36 -0.87
N PRO A 181 18.88 -2.96 -0.11
CA PRO A 181 18.93 -4.41 -0.01
C PRO A 181 17.56 -4.87 0.50
N ASN A 182 16.95 -5.82 -0.19
CA ASN A 182 15.73 -6.47 0.30
C ASN A 182 16.08 -7.15 1.62
N CYS A 183 15.95 -6.42 2.72
CA CYS A 183 15.89 -6.98 4.07
C CYS A 183 14.49 -7.58 4.20
N GLN A 184 14.30 -8.75 3.55
CA GLN A 184 13.18 -9.65 3.77
C GLN A 184 13.66 -10.82 4.60
#